data_2d883c897db3a56038741c9f084d2722
#
_entry.id   2d883c897db3a56038741c9f084d2722
#
_cell.length_a   1.000
_cell.length_b   1.000
_cell.length_c   1.000
_cell.angle_alpha   90.00
_cell.angle_beta   90.00
_cell.angle_gamma   90.00
#
_symmetry.space_group_name_H-M   'P 1'
#
loop_
_entity.id
_entity.type
_entity.pdbx_description
1 polymer ?
#
loop_
_entity_poly.entity_id
_entity_poly.type
_entity_poly.pdbx_seq_one_letter_code
_entity_poly.pdbx_strand_id
1 'polypeptide(L)'
;LPKMYALGIVPAVVTDQTSAHDPMWGYSPAGLTLAEADALRESDPDSYLQRATDSMTTHVQTMLDWQKKGAVVFDYGNNLRQRAFDNGLKEAFNYPGFVPAYIRPLFCEGKGPFRWVALSGDPQDIYETDKAILELFPEDEHLARWIKMAQRDVEFQGLPARICWLGYGERAK
;
A
#
# COMPACT_ATOMS: atom_id res chain seq x y z
N LEU A 1 -3.37 13.93 4.86
CA LEU A 1 -4.73 13.78 4.33
C LEU A 1 -5.66 14.92 4.77
N PRO A 2 -5.83 15.27 6.08
CA PRO A 2 -6.78 16.30 6.51
C PRO A 2 -6.60 17.67 5.83
N LYS A 3 -5.35 18.11 5.61
CA LYS A 3 -5.06 19.37 4.90
C LYS A 3 -5.57 19.34 3.45
N MET A 4 -5.42 18.24 2.74
CA MET A 4 -5.93 18.09 1.36
C MET A 4 -7.47 18.10 1.34
N TYR A 5 -8.07 17.42 2.32
CA TYR A 5 -9.52 17.41 2.47
C TYR A 5 -10.08 18.83 2.73
N ALA A 6 -9.42 19.60 3.60
CA ALA A 6 -9.79 20.99 3.90
C ALA A 6 -9.67 21.93 2.69
N LEU A 7 -8.79 21.61 1.73
CA LEU A 7 -8.66 22.32 0.45
C LEU A 7 -9.74 21.92 -0.58
N GLY A 8 -10.68 21.05 -0.22
CA GLY A 8 -11.74 20.58 -1.11
C GLY A 8 -11.29 19.57 -2.17
N ILE A 9 -10.06 19.04 -2.06
CA ILE A 9 -9.53 18.03 -2.99
C ILE A 9 -10.26 16.70 -2.75
N VAL A 10 -10.81 16.11 -3.81
CA VAL A 10 -11.43 14.76 -3.79
C VAL A 10 -10.65 13.87 -4.74
N PRO A 11 -9.77 12.98 -4.22
CA PRO A 11 -9.07 12.01 -5.04
C PRO A 11 -10.02 10.96 -5.62
N ALA A 12 -9.68 10.40 -6.78
CA ALA A 12 -10.43 9.26 -7.32
C ALA A 12 -10.22 7.99 -6.47
N VAL A 13 -9.00 7.79 -5.96
CA VAL A 13 -8.61 6.64 -5.13
C VAL A 13 -7.82 7.12 -3.92
N VAL A 14 -8.10 6.56 -2.76
CA VAL A 14 -7.39 6.83 -1.51
C VAL A 14 -7.00 5.51 -0.86
N THR A 15 -5.74 5.36 -0.58
CA THR A 15 -5.19 4.29 0.25
C THR A 15 -4.09 4.85 1.15
N ASP A 16 -3.67 4.07 2.13
CA ASP A 16 -2.57 4.42 3.01
C ASP A 16 -1.47 3.36 2.97
N GLN A 17 -0.24 3.76 3.30
CA GLN A 17 0.90 2.88 3.52
C GLN A 17 1.60 3.24 4.84
N THR A 18 0.81 3.47 5.86
CA THR A 18 1.23 3.98 7.15
C THR A 18 1.71 2.85 8.06
N SER A 19 2.78 3.05 8.83
CA SER A 19 3.29 2.07 9.82
C SER A 19 2.52 2.15 11.14
N ALA A 20 1.22 1.81 11.12
CA ALA A 20 0.34 1.88 12.30
C ALA A 20 0.41 0.64 13.21
N HIS A 21 1.21 -0.39 12.86
CA HIS A 21 1.48 -1.54 13.74
C HIS A 21 2.18 -1.12 15.01
N ASP A 22 3.16 -0.24 14.90
CA ASP A 22 3.89 0.34 16.02
C ASP A 22 3.59 1.84 16.12
N PRO A 23 2.65 2.25 16.98
CA PRO A 23 2.28 3.65 17.13
C PRO A 23 3.36 4.51 17.78
N MET A 24 4.33 3.89 18.49
CA MET A 24 5.41 4.61 19.16
C MET A 24 6.49 5.05 18.16
N TRP A 25 6.91 4.16 17.26
CA TRP A 25 8.03 4.39 16.35
C TRP A 25 7.63 4.49 14.88
N GLY A 26 6.48 3.94 14.53
CA GLY A 26 5.99 3.89 13.15
C GLY A 26 5.07 5.03 12.74
N TYR A 27 4.56 5.82 13.68
CA TYR A 27 3.61 6.90 13.38
C TYR A 27 3.91 8.17 14.16
N SER A 28 4.12 9.28 13.46
CA SER A 28 4.35 10.58 14.11
C SER A 28 3.03 11.33 14.31
N PRO A 29 2.79 11.89 15.52
CA PRO A 29 1.60 12.70 15.78
C PRO A 29 1.51 13.91 14.85
N ALA A 30 0.31 14.18 14.35
CA ALA A 30 0.07 15.36 13.54
C ALA A 30 0.29 16.66 14.34
N GLY A 31 0.80 17.69 13.66
CA GLY A 31 1.02 19.02 14.25
C GLY A 31 2.31 19.17 15.04
N LEU A 32 3.15 18.15 15.08
CA LEU A 32 4.50 18.22 15.64
C LEU A 32 5.54 18.18 14.51
N THR A 33 6.66 18.84 14.72
CA THR A 33 7.91 18.60 13.98
C THR A 33 8.51 17.26 14.43
N LEU A 34 9.45 16.70 13.68
CA LEU A 34 10.13 15.46 14.08
C LEU A 34 10.85 15.63 15.42
N ALA A 35 11.54 16.77 15.63
CA ALA A 35 12.25 17.03 16.88
C ALA A 35 11.29 17.14 18.09
N GLU A 36 10.12 17.78 17.93
CA GLU A 36 9.09 17.84 18.97
C GLU A 36 8.49 16.47 19.25
N ALA A 37 8.27 15.67 18.22
CA ALA A 37 7.75 14.32 18.33
C ALA A 37 8.76 13.40 19.09
N ASP A 38 10.06 13.51 18.77
CA ASP A 38 11.11 12.76 19.44
C ASP A 38 11.24 13.19 20.91
N ALA A 39 11.27 14.50 21.19
CA ALA A 39 11.31 15.01 22.55
C ALA A 39 10.10 14.58 23.39
N LEU A 40 8.88 14.59 22.80
CA LEU A 40 7.68 14.13 23.48
C LEU A 40 7.74 12.62 23.75
N ARG A 41 8.23 11.83 22.80
CA ARG A 41 8.34 10.37 22.94
C ARG A 41 9.26 10.00 24.12
N GLU A 42 10.36 10.76 24.32
CA GLU A 42 11.29 10.55 25.43
C GLU A 42 10.76 11.05 26.77
N SER A 43 10.13 12.23 26.77
CA SER A 43 9.70 12.89 28.02
C SER A 43 8.35 12.38 28.54
N ASP A 44 7.41 12.05 27.66
CA ASP A 44 6.06 11.59 27.99
C ASP A 44 5.53 10.62 26.91
N PRO A 45 5.96 9.34 26.97
CA PRO A 45 5.53 8.30 26.01
C PRO A 45 4.02 8.12 25.92
N ASP A 46 3.31 8.24 27.03
CA ASP A 46 1.86 8.05 27.08
C ASP A 46 1.12 9.15 26.32
N SER A 47 1.51 10.40 26.52
CA SER A 47 1.01 11.52 25.74
C SER A 47 1.36 11.40 24.26
N TYR A 48 2.55 10.90 23.93
CA TYR A 48 2.92 10.63 22.55
C TYR A 48 1.98 9.60 21.90
N LEU A 49 1.77 8.46 22.55
CA LEU A 49 0.89 7.39 22.08
C LEU A 49 -0.55 7.87 21.88
N GLN A 50 -1.06 8.65 22.83
CA GLN A 50 -2.41 9.20 22.70
C GLN A 50 -2.53 10.14 21.49
N ARG A 51 -1.57 11.06 21.33
CA ARG A 51 -1.56 11.98 20.17
C ARG A 51 -1.37 11.28 18.84
N ALA A 52 -0.54 10.22 18.79
CA ALA A 52 -0.39 9.38 17.62
C ALA A 52 -1.70 8.69 17.26
N THR A 53 -2.37 8.11 18.25
CA THR A 53 -3.66 7.42 18.09
C THR A 53 -4.78 8.38 17.65
N ASP A 54 -4.84 9.58 18.21
CA ASP A 54 -5.79 10.62 17.78
C ASP A 54 -5.54 11.06 16.33
N SER A 55 -4.28 11.15 15.95
CA SER A 55 -3.89 11.46 14.57
C SER A 55 -4.26 10.34 13.60
N MET A 56 -4.10 9.07 13.99
CA MET A 56 -4.57 7.90 13.23
C MET A 56 -6.09 7.92 13.07
N THR A 57 -6.82 8.25 14.14
CA THR A 57 -8.28 8.37 14.12
C THR A 57 -8.73 9.46 13.13
N THR A 58 -8.10 10.61 13.17
CA THR A 58 -8.34 11.71 12.21
C THR A 58 -8.02 11.30 10.78
N HIS A 59 -6.96 10.52 10.59
CA HIS A 59 -6.58 9.95 9.29
C HIS A 59 -7.71 9.07 8.73
N VAL A 60 -8.17 8.09 9.50
CA VAL A 60 -9.26 7.18 9.11
C VAL A 60 -10.56 7.94 8.86
N GLN A 61 -10.91 8.89 9.72
CA GLN A 61 -12.09 9.74 9.53
C GLN A 61 -12.03 10.49 8.20
N THR A 62 -10.87 11.04 7.84
CA THR A 62 -10.68 11.73 6.56
C THR A 62 -10.88 10.79 5.36
N MET A 63 -10.41 9.54 5.47
CA MET A 63 -10.63 8.53 4.44
C MET A 63 -12.11 8.19 4.28
N LEU A 64 -12.85 8.03 5.39
CA LEU A 64 -14.30 7.82 5.39
C LEU A 64 -15.05 9.02 4.76
N ASP A 65 -14.61 10.24 5.03
CA ASP A 65 -15.25 11.43 4.48
C ASP A 65 -14.99 11.57 2.97
N TRP A 66 -13.85 11.15 2.47
CA TRP A 66 -13.61 11.03 1.03
C TRP A 66 -14.45 9.93 0.40
N GLN A 67 -14.61 8.77 1.07
CA GLN A 67 -15.51 7.72 0.60
C GLN A 67 -16.95 8.25 0.40
N LYS A 68 -17.46 9.02 1.36
CA LYS A 68 -18.78 9.68 1.25
C LYS A 68 -18.86 10.66 0.06
N LYS A 69 -17.72 11.21 -0.38
CA LYS A 69 -17.62 12.07 -1.57
C LYS A 69 -17.39 11.29 -2.88
N GLY A 70 -17.43 9.96 -2.83
CA GLY A 70 -17.33 9.09 -4.01
C GLY A 70 -15.92 8.61 -4.33
N ALA A 71 -14.91 8.87 -3.51
CA ALA A 71 -13.60 8.27 -3.68
C ALA A 71 -13.64 6.75 -3.42
N VAL A 72 -12.87 5.99 -4.18
CA VAL A 72 -12.58 4.60 -3.86
C VAL A 72 -11.57 4.55 -2.73
N VAL A 73 -11.96 3.98 -1.59
CA VAL A 73 -11.14 3.98 -0.36
C VAL A 73 -10.89 2.54 0.10
N PHE A 74 -9.64 2.22 0.41
CA PHE A 74 -9.27 0.95 1.03
C PHE A 74 -8.01 1.12 1.89
N ASP A 75 -7.85 0.29 2.93
CA ASP A 75 -6.62 0.29 3.71
C ASP A 75 -5.62 -0.74 3.18
N TYR A 76 -4.35 -0.54 3.54
CA TYR A 76 -3.25 -1.40 3.12
C TYR A 76 -3.00 -2.59 4.06
N GLY A 77 -3.76 -2.71 5.17
CA GLY A 77 -3.62 -3.82 6.12
C GLY A 77 -2.56 -3.60 7.20
N ASN A 78 -2.45 -2.39 7.72
CA ASN A 78 -1.41 -1.93 8.65
C ASN A 78 -1.89 -1.59 10.06
N ASN A 79 -3.05 -2.09 10.47
CA ASN A 79 -3.71 -1.82 11.76
C ASN A 79 -4.26 -0.39 11.94
N LEU A 80 -4.19 0.49 10.96
CA LEU A 80 -4.65 1.88 11.08
C LEU A 80 -6.13 1.96 11.50
N ARG A 81 -7.01 1.18 10.82
CA ARG A 81 -8.44 1.11 11.16
C ARG A 81 -8.69 0.54 12.55
N GLN A 82 -7.93 -0.46 12.96
CA GLN A 82 -8.07 -1.05 14.28
C GLN A 82 -7.72 -0.03 15.37
N ARG A 83 -6.64 0.72 15.21
CA ARG A 83 -6.24 1.78 16.14
C ARG A 83 -7.32 2.86 16.27
N ALA A 84 -7.88 3.30 15.14
CA ALA A 84 -8.97 4.28 15.13
C ALA A 84 -10.25 3.74 15.79
N PHE A 85 -10.57 2.45 15.56
CA PHE A 85 -11.73 1.79 16.19
C PHE A 85 -11.59 1.71 17.70
N ASP A 86 -10.43 1.27 18.18
CA ASP A 86 -10.12 1.18 19.62
C ASP A 86 -10.17 2.56 20.29
N ASN A 87 -9.82 3.61 19.56
CA ASN A 87 -9.91 5.02 19.99
C ASN A 87 -11.32 5.62 19.80
N GLY A 88 -12.34 4.80 19.56
CA GLY A 88 -13.75 5.18 19.57
C GLY A 88 -14.40 5.46 18.21
N LEU A 89 -13.67 5.41 17.10
CA LEU A 89 -14.25 5.58 15.76
C LEU A 89 -14.93 4.28 15.31
N LYS A 90 -16.22 4.13 15.61
CA LYS A 90 -16.97 2.90 15.35
C LYS A 90 -17.09 2.56 13.85
N GLU A 91 -17.06 3.57 12.98
CA GLU A 91 -17.16 3.45 11.54
C GLU A 91 -15.81 3.11 10.85
N ALA A 92 -14.74 2.92 11.60
CA ALA A 92 -13.39 2.71 11.05
C ALA A 92 -13.28 1.58 10.02
N PHE A 93 -14.17 0.59 10.10
CA PHE A 93 -14.22 -0.55 9.17
C PHE A 93 -15.25 -0.41 8.03
N ASN A 94 -15.89 0.75 7.86
CA ASN A 94 -16.88 0.95 6.80
C ASN A 94 -16.28 1.04 5.38
N TYR A 95 -14.95 1.13 5.26
CA TYR A 95 -14.26 0.89 4.00
C TYR A 95 -13.43 -0.40 4.08
N PRO A 96 -13.24 -1.11 2.95
CA PRO A 96 -12.60 -2.43 2.97
C PRO A 96 -11.08 -2.34 3.14
N GLY A 97 -10.48 -3.45 3.54
CA GLY A 97 -9.04 -3.66 3.40
C GLY A 97 -8.67 -4.07 1.98
N PHE A 98 -7.42 -3.84 1.61
CA PHE A 98 -6.87 -4.19 0.31
C PHE A 98 -7.02 -5.70 -0.02
N VAL A 99 -6.74 -6.56 0.96
CA VAL A 99 -6.82 -8.01 0.76
C VAL A 99 -8.24 -8.47 0.41
N PRO A 100 -9.30 -8.17 1.21
CA PRO A 100 -10.65 -8.60 0.86
C PRO A 100 -11.21 -7.91 -0.39
N ALA A 101 -10.82 -6.66 -0.66
CA ALA A 101 -11.36 -5.90 -1.80
C ALA A 101 -10.76 -6.34 -3.15
N TYR A 102 -9.46 -6.64 -3.19
CA TYR A 102 -8.73 -6.85 -4.45
C TYR A 102 -7.99 -8.18 -4.53
N ILE A 103 -7.28 -8.57 -3.47
CA ILE A 103 -6.39 -9.75 -3.51
C ILE A 103 -7.19 -11.04 -3.48
N ARG A 104 -8.16 -11.15 -2.57
CA ARG A 104 -8.98 -12.37 -2.41
C ARG A 104 -9.79 -12.70 -3.68
N PRO A 105 -10.48 -11.75 -4.34
CA PRO A 105 -11.15 -12.02 -5.60
C PRO A 105 -10.20 -12.57 -6.68
N LEU A 106 -9.01 -11.99 -6.83
CA LEU A 106 -8.01 -12.47 -7.79
C LEU A 106 -7.53 -13.88 -7.46
N PHE A 107 -7.28 -14.19 -6.18
CA PHE A 107 -6.93 -15.56 -5.76
C PHE A 107 -8.05 -16.57 -6.03
N CYS A 108 -9.32 -16.17 -5.84
CA CYS A 108 -10.47 -17.01 -6.17
C CYS A 108 -10.58 -17.29 -7.69
N GLU A 109 -10.11 -16.37 -8.53
CA GLU A 109 -9.99 -16.55 -9.98
C GLU A 109 -8.73 -17.35 -10.38
N GLY A 110 -7.94 -17.81 -9.42
CA GLY A 110 -6.71 -18.55 -9.69
C GLY A 110 -5.53 -17.67 -10.12
N LYS A 111 -5.59 -16.36 -9.89
CA LYS A 111 -4.52 -15.41 -10.17
C LYS A 111 -3.74 -15.08 -8.90
N GLY A 112 -2.45 -14.84 -9.04
CA GLY A 112 -1.62 -14.42 -7.91
C GLY A 112 -0.29 -13.82 -8.32
N PRO A 113 0.43 -13.16 -7.39
CA PRO A 113 1.71 -12.56 -7.66
C PRO A 113 2.78 -13.65 -7.83
N PHE A 114 3.53 -13.56 -8.90
CA PHE A 114 4.71 -14.36 -9.16
C PHE A 114 5.93 -13.44 -9.12
N ARG A 115 6.89 -13.75 -8.27
CA ARG A 115 8.08 -12.92 -8.05
C ARG A 115 9.33 -13.75 -8.29
N TRP A 116 10.31 -13.15 -8.95
CA TRP A 116 11.64 -13.73 -9.10
C TRP A 116 12.72 -12.66 -9.02
N VAL A 117 13.94 -13.09 -8.75
CA VAL A 117 15.09 -12.24 -8.52
C VAL A 117 16.30 -12.79 -9.25
N ALA A 118 17.12 -11.94 -9.83
CA ALA A 118 18.40 -12.29 -10.43
C ALA A 118 19.47 -12.42 -9.33
N LEU A 119 19.77 -13.64 -8.93
CA LEU A 119 20.79 -13.92 -7.90
C LEU A 119 22.22 -13.56 -8.36
N SER A 120 22.46 -13.47 -9.66
CA SER A 120 23.71 -12.95 -10.24
C SER A 120 23.98 -11.49 -9.90
N GLY A 121 22.90 -10.72 -9.60
CA GLY A 121 22.95 -9.25 -9.51
C GLY A 121 22.91 -8.55 -10.86
N ASP A 122 22.88 -9.31 -11.98
CA ASP A 122 22.84 -8.73 -13.33
C ASP A 122 21.40 -8.47 -13.77
N PRO A 123 21.02 -7.21 -14.07
CA PRO A 123 19.70 -6.88 -14.63
C PRO A 123 19.36 -7.63 -15.93
N GLN A 124 20.36 -8.07 -16.68
CA GLN A 124 20.15 -8.80 -17.92
C GLN A 124 19.35 -10.09 -17.72
N ASP A 125 19.53 -10.78 -16.60
CA ASP A 125 18.75 -11.99 -16.27
C ASP A 125 17.26 -11.69 -16.19
N ILE A 126 16.88 -10.52 -15.67
CA ILE A 126 15.48 -10.08 -15.65
C ILE A 126 14.98 -9.78 -17.06
N TYR A 127 15.78 -9.13 -17.89
CA TYR A 127 15.38 -8.81 -19.28
C TYR A 127 15.22 -10.06 -20.15
N GLU A 128 16.04 -11.09 -19.93
CA GLU A 128 15.85 -12.40 -20.59
C GLU A 128 14.55 -13.09 -20.15
N THR A 129 14.21 -13.06 -18.86
CA THR A 129 12.92 -13.58 -18.37
C THR A 129 11.74 -12.77 -18.86
N ASP A 130 11.87 -11.44 -18.94
CA ASP A 130 10.85 -10.56 -19.53
C ASP A 130 10.57 -10.95 -21.00
N LYS A 131 11.63 -11.18 -21.79
CA LYS A 131 11.53 -11.64 -23.17
C LYS A 131 10.80 -12.98 -23.28
N ALA A 132 11.17 -13.93 -22.43
CA ALA A 132 10.53 -15.25 -22.40
C ALA A 132 9.03 -15.13 -22.08
N ILE A 133 8.63 -14.26 -21.15
CA ILE A 133 7.22 -14.02 -20.81
C ILE A 133 6.47 -13.45 -22.02
N LEU A 134 7.03 -12.47 -22.71
CA LEU A 134 6.41 -11.88 -23.89
C LEU A 134 6.24 -12.89 -25.05
N GLU A 135 7.17 -13.85 -25.18
CA GLU A 135 7.10 -14.93 -26.17
C GLU A 135 6.08 -16.00 -25.77
N LEU A 136 5.94 -16.31 -24.48
CA LEU A 136 5.04 -17.35 -23.97
C LEU A 136 3.55 -16.92 -23.93
N PHE A 137 3.30 -15.60 -23.74
CA PHE A 137 1.97 -15.02 -23.57
C PHE A 137 1.72 -13.88 -24.56
N PRO A 138 1.84 -14.09 -25.87
CA PRO A 138 1.74 -13.02 -26.86
C PRO A 138 0.34 -12.38 -26.92
N GLU A 139 -0.70 -13.09 -26.49
CA GLU A 139 -2.07 -12.62 -26.44
C GLU A 139 -2.43 -11.79 -25.20
N ASP A 140 -1.59 -11.80 -24.14
CA ASP A 140 -1.81 -10.98 -22.94
C ASP A 140 -1.24 -9.58 -23.12
N GLU A 141 -2.00 -8.70 -23.75
CA GLU A 141 -1.62 -7.29 -23.96
C GLU A 141 -1.39 -6.53 -22.67
N HIS A 142 -2.12 -6.88 -21.60
CA HIS A 142 -1.97 -6.23 -20.29
C HIS A 142 -0.62 -6.57 -19.66
N LEU A 143 -0.25 -7.85 -19.65
CA LEU A 143 1.04 -8.33 -19.18
C LEU A 143 2.18 -7.75 -20.01
N ALA A 144 2.04 -7.77 -21.34
CA ALA A 144 3.04 -7.21 -22.24
C ALA A 144 3.27 -5.71 -22.00
N ARG A 145 2.20 -4.94 -21.79
CA ARG A 145 2.30 -3.52 -21.43
C ARG A 145 2.99 -3.31 -20.09
N TRP A 146 2.63 -4.10 -19.08
CA TRP A 146 3.28 -4.06 -17.77
C TRP A 146 4.79 -4.31 -17.86
N ILE A 147 5.22 -5.39 -18.53
CA ILE A 147 6.64 -5.72 -18.70
C ILE A 147 7.40 -4.58 -19.37
N LYS A 148 6.87 -4.03 -20.49
CA LYS A 148 7.51 -2.91 -21.21
C LYS A 148 7.61 -1.64 -20.36
N MET A 149 6.59 -1.34 -19.56
CA MET A 149 6.64 -0.21 -18.65
C MET A 149 7.66 -0.44 -17.53
N ALA A 150 7.70 -1.63 -16.94
CA ALA A 150 8.63 -1.97 -15.89
C ALA A 150 10.09 -1.94 -16.36
N GLN A 151 10.38 -2.36 -17.60
CA GLN A 151 11.72 -2.24 -18.20
C GLN A 151 12.18 -0.79 -18.33
N ARG A 152 11.27 0.12 -18.63
CA ARG A 152 11.58 1.54 -18.84
C ARG A 152 11.63 2.35 -17.53
N ASP A 153 10.69 2.09 -16.61
CA ASP A 153 10.36 3.01 -15.51
C ASP A 153 10.80 2.49 -14.13
N VAL A 154 11.21 1.22 -14.03
CA VAL A 154 11.62 0.62 -12.74
C VAL A 154 13.14 0.50 -12.66
N GLU A 155 13.74 1.25 -11.73
CA GLU A 155 15.14 1.12 -11.36
C GLU A 155 15.30 0.08 -10.24
N PHE A 156 16.30 -0.80 -10.38
CA PHE A 156 16.59 -1.78 -9.33
C PHE A 156 17.42 -1.14 -8.21
N GLN A 157 16.89 -1.22 -6.98
CA GLN A 157 17.54 -0.66 -5.78
C GLN A 157 18.28 -1.71 -4.94
N GLY A 158 18.40 -2.93 -5.43
CA GLY A 158 19.03 -4.07 -4.80
C GLY A 158 19.24 -5.14 -5.85
N LEU A 159 19.05 -6.43 -5.49
CA LEU A 159 19.04 -7.49 -6.50
C LEU A 159 17.92 -7.23 -7.51
N PRO A 160 18.23 -7.29 -8.82
CA PRO A 160 17.21 -7.09 -9.85
C PRO A 160 16.07 -8.09 -9.67
N ALA A 161 14.84 -7.61 -9.72
CA ALA A 161 13.65 -8.41 -9.46
C ALA A 161 12.48 -8.02 -10.37
N ARG A 162 11.55 -8.95 -10.57
CA ARG A 162 10.30 -8.73 -11.30
C ARG A 162 9.13 -9.32 -10.52
N ILE A 163 7.98 -8.70 -10.66
CA ILE A 163 6.70 -9.23 -10.20
C ILE A 163 5.70 -9.19 -11.34
N CYS A 164 4.99 -10.30 -11.55
CA CYS A 164 3.86 -10.37 -12.46
C CYS A 164 2.68 -11.06 -11.78
N TRP A 165 1.47 -10.62 -12.09
CA TRP A 165 0.24 -11.32 -11.70
C TRP A 165 -0.14 -12.28 -12.81
N LEU A 166 -0.02 -13.59 -12.53
CA LEU A 166 -0.26 -14.66 -13.49
C LEU A 166 -1.35 -15.59 -12.98
N GLY A 167 -2.10 -16.19 -13.89
CA GLY A 167 -3.02 -17.29 -13.61
C GLY A 167 -2.27 -18.59 -13.31
N TYR A 168 -2.96 -19.58 -12.71
CA TYR A 168 -2.33 -20.86 -12.37
C TYR A 168 -1.87 -21.62 -13.61
N GLY A 169 -2.63 -21.58 -14.71
CA GLY A 169 -2.24 -22.22 -15.95
C GLY A 169 -0.99 -21.61 -16.58
N GLU A 170 -0.84 -20.29 -16.48
CA GLU A 170 0.32 -19.55 -16.98
C GLU A 170 1.57 -19.81 -16.15
N ARG A 171 1.42 -20.00 -14.85
CA ARG A 171 2.56 -20.33 -13.98
C ARG A 171 3.14 -21.72 -14.21
N ALA A 172 2.39 -22.61 -14.85
CA ALA A 172 2.87 -23.95 -15.20
C ALA A 172 3.74 -23.98 -16.46
N LYS A 173 3.69 -22.94 -17.30
CA LYS A 173 4.54 -22.77 -18.49
C LYS A 173 5.91 -22.24 -18.09
#